data_d055d14137bf854e481016bf1c1d7177
#
_entry.id   d055d14137bf854e481016bf1c1d7177
#
_cell.length_a   1.000
_cell.length_b   1.000
_cell.length_c   1.000
_cell.angle_alpha   90.00
_cell.angle_beta   90.00
_cell.angle_gamma   90.00
#
_symmetry.space_group_name_H-M   'P 1'
#
loop_
_entity.id
_entity.type
_entity.pdbx_description
1 polymer ?
#
loop_
_entity_poly.entity_id
_entity_poly.type
_entity_poly.pdbx_seq_one_letter_code
_entity_poly.pdbx_strand_id
1 'polypeptide(L)'
;MIRYGILLMGLCQERFLEVFSGNMPNSDIRHIRLVFIRSTHCVALHLKGVNLSMTEKQKDDIYYVCCLMEFIARKTKNHRQDVVRHFTKKDLERQLRLAEVNHCLSFEQVSDELIEDYKIQDGMFDTVNECRYEVPSVTSIGMLYQELVLAIMPEEDAAQGIIDIFSSFITDEISDFNSNVYYTNPDYLRCSYLEGKMLA
;
A
#
# COMPACT_ATOMS: atom_id res chain seq x y z
N MET A 1 -27.56 -25.75 3.57
CA MET A 1 -28.40 -24.64 3.09
C MET A 1 -27.76 -23.34 3.62
N ILE A 2 -26.85 -22.74 2.85
CA ILE A 2 -26.10 -21.55 3.24
C ILE A 2 -26.80 -20.36 2.58
N ARG A 3 -27.38 -19.48 3.37
CA ARG A 3 -27.98 -18.24 2.89
C ARG A 3 -26.86 -17.20 2.68
N TYR A 4 -26.57 -16.90 1.44
CA TYR A 4 -25.72 -15.78 1.08
C TYR A 4 -26.54 -14.50 1.15
N GLY A 5 -26.17 -13.60 2.06
CA GLY A 5 -26.69 -12.23 2.05
C GLY A 5 -25.95 -11.44 0.96
N ILE A 6 -26.59 -11.29 -0.19
CA ILE A 6 -26.09 -10.44 -1.27
C ILE A 6 -26.78 -9.10 -1.11
N LEU A 7 -26.03 -8.08 -0.73
CA LEU A 7 -26.51 -6.70 -0.80
C LEU A 7 -26.27 -6.21 -2.23
N LEU A 8 -27.35 -6.11 -3.00
CA LEU A 8 -27.33 -5.73 -4.40
C LEU A 8 -27.85 -4.33 -4.56
N MET A 9 -27.00 -3.45 -5.07
CA MET A 9 -27.44 -2.22 -5.71
C MET A 9 -27.38 -2.39 -7.24
N GLY A 10 -28.56 -2.42 -7.84
CA GLY A 10 -28.93 -2.08 -9.19
C GLY A 10 -28.17 -2.67 -10.38
N LEU A 11 -28.86 -3.44 -11.23
CA LEU A 11 -28.57 -3.73 -12.66
C LEU A 11 -27.37 -4.61 -13.08
N CYS A 12 -26.53 -5.11 -12.17
CA CYS A 12 -25.48 -6.08 -12.52
C CYS A 12 -25.81 -7.53 -12.14
N GLN A 13 -27.00 -7.79 -11.66
CA GLN A 13 -27.40 -9.05 -11.01
C GLN A 13 -27.56 -10.23 -11.97
N GLU A 14 -28.06 -9.98 -13.16
CA GLU A 14 -28.41 -11.08 -14.09
C GLU A 14 -27.23 -11.77 -14.74
N ARG A 15 -26.11 -11.06 -14.99
CA ARG A 15 -24.92 -11.68 -15.58
C ARG A 15 -24.00 -12.38 -14.56
N PHE A 16 -24.15 -12.09 -13.28
CA PHE A 16 -23.34 -12.72 -12.23
C PHE A 16 -23.80 -14.17 -11.96
N LEU A 17 -25.09 -14.44 -12.10
CA LEU A 17 -25.64 -15.77 -11.85
C LEU A 17 -25.35 -16.78 -12.98
N GLU A 18 -25.18 -16.35 -14.22
CA GLU A 18 -24.86 -17.24 -15.33
C GLU A 18 -23.44 -17.82 -15.30
N VAL A 19 -22.49 -17.11 -14.69
CA VAL A 19 -21.09 -17.58 -14.57
C VAL A 19 -20.94 -18.66 -13.48
N PHE A 20 -21.82 -18.69 -12.49
CA PHE A 20 -21.75 -19.63 -11.36
C PHE A 20 -22.64 -20.88 -11.49
N SER A 21 -23.43 -21.01 -12.55
CA SER A 21 -24.30 -22.18 -12.76
C SER A 21 -23.60 -23.35 -13.47
N GLY A 22 -22.35 -23.19 -13.88
CA GLY A 22 -21.53 -24.29 -14.42
C GLY A 22 -20.96 -25.17 -13.30
N ASN A 23 -21.27 -26.46 -13.36
CA ASN A 23 -20.80 -27.54 -12.49
C ASN A 23 -19.31 -27.43 -12.11
N MET A 24 -18.98 -26.92 -10.92
CA MET A 24 -17.66 -27.04 -10.34
C MET A 24 -17.68 -27.97 -9.12
N PRO A 25 -16.71 -28.87 -8.97
CA PRO A 25 -16.59 -29.73 -7.82
C PRO A 25 -16.20 -28.91 -6.57
N ASN A 26 -16.74 -29.30 -5.44
CA ASN A 26 -16.75 -28.61 -4.14
C ASN A 26 -15.36 -28.41 -3.47
N SER A 27 -14.27 -28.80 -4.11
CA SER A 27 -12.91 -28.78 -3.53
C SER A 27 -12.08 -27.55 -3.90
N ASP A 28 -12.46 -26.77 -4.94
CA ASP A 28 -11.57 -25.74 -5.52
C ASP A 28 -12.03 -24.30 -5.35
N ILE A 29 -13.00 -24.06 -4.44
CA ILE A 29 -13.52 -22.69 -4.20
C ILE A 29 -12.53 -21.81 -3.40
N ARG A 30 -11.33 -22.29 -3.12
CA ARG A 30 -10.41 -21.60 -2.18
C ARG A 30 -9.60 -20.45 -2.78
N HIS A 31 -9.60 -20.25 -4.09
CA HIS A 31 -8.73 -19.25 -4.73
C HIS A 31 -9.36 -18.56 -5.94
N ILE A 32 -10.56 -18.01 -5.82
CA ILE A 32 -11.10 -17.17 -6.91
C ILE A 32 -10.88 -15.70 -6.56
N ARG A 33 -9.86 -15.11 -7.15
CA ARG A 33 -9.65 -13.66 -7.18
C ARG A 33 -10.38 -13.10 -8.41
N LEU A 34 -11.56 -12.56 -8.22
CA LEU A 34 -12.29 -11.85 -9.28
C LEU A 34 -12.00 -10.35 -9.17
N VAL A 35 -11.16 -9.86 -10.04
CA VAL A 35 -11.00 -8.41 -10.25
C VAL A 35 -11.94 -8.00 -11.38
N PHE A 36 -13.02 -7.32 -11.04
CA PHE A 36 -13.91 -6.68 -12.01
C PHE A 36 -13.51 -5.22 -12.17
N ILE A 37 -12.87 -4.91 -13.29
CA ILE A 37 -12.62 -3.53 -13.70
C ILE A 37 -13.67 -3.15 -14.74
N ARG A 38 -14.65 -2.39 -14.38
CA ARG A 38 -15.47 -1.59 -15.31
C ARG A 38 -15.72 -0.21 -14.73
N SER A 39 -15.27 0.75 -15.50
CA SER A 39 -15.64 2.18 -15.56
C SER A 39 -16.67 2.62 -14.52
N THR A 40 -16.25 3.42 -13.56
CA THR A 40 -16.95 4.23 -12.56
C THR A 40 -17.14 3.69 -11.14
N HIS A 41 -16.98 2.40 -10.87
CA HIS A 41 -17.04 1.91 -9.47
C HIS A 41 -16.09 0.72 -9.28
N CYS A 42 -15.04 0.91 -8.49
CA CYS A 42 -14.15 -0.17 -8.06
C CYS A 42 -14.85 -1.00 -6.99
N VAL A 43 -15.36 -2.17 -7.36
CA VAL A 43 -15.89 -3.15 -6.41
C VAL A 43 -14.89 -4.30 -6.31
N ALA A 44 -13.99 -4.24 -5.35
CA ALA A 44 -13.13 -5.36 -5.01
C ALA A 44 -13.85 -6.28 -4.01
N LEU A 45 -14.36 -7.40 -4.48
CA LEU A 45 -14.83 -8.48 -3.62
C LEU A 45 -13.62 -9.30 -3.14
N HIS A 46 -13.20 -9.06 -1.91
CA HIS A 46 -12.20 -9.88 -1.23
C HIS A 46 -12.90 -11.08 -0.59
N LEU A 47 -12.91 -12.22 -1.28
CA LEU A 47 -13.25 -13.50 -0.65
C LEU A 47 -12.01 -14.02 0.09
N LYS A 48 -11.89 -13.68 1.37
CA LYS A 48 -10.86 -14.22 2.24
C LYS A 48 -11.13 -15.69 2.50
N GLY A 49 -10.31 -16.58 1.90
CA GLY A 49 -10.11 -17.92 2.44
C GLY A 49 -9.25 -17.80 3.71
N VAL A 50 -9.63 -18.54 4.74
CA VAL A 50 -9.00 -18.71 6.06
C VAL A 50 -7.87 -17.70 6.35
N ASN A 51 -8.21 -16.63 7.06
CA ASN A 51 -7.26 -15.66 7.60
C ASN A 51 -6.32 -16.38 8.59
N LEU A 52 -5.08 -16.63 8.22
CA LEU A 52 -4.01 -16.36 9.18
C LEU A 52 -3.95 -14.85 9.28
N SER A 53 -4.64 -14.27 10.26
CA SER A 53 -4.64 -12.84 10.45
C SER A 53 -3.21 -12.42 10.75
N MET A 54 -2.68 -11.51 9.90
CA MET A 54 -1.41 -10.84 10.17
C MET A 54 -1.41 -10.35 11.62
N THR A 55 -0.33 -10.63 12.34
CA THR A 55 -0.20 -10.21 13.74
C THR A 55 -0.07 -8.69 13.82
N GLU A 56 -0.46 -8.09 14.94
CA GLU A 56 -0.26 -6.65 15.17
C GLU A 56 1.23 -6.28 15.01
N LYS A 57 2.14 -7.14 15.52
CA LYS A 57 3.58 -6.95 15.33
C LYS A 57 3.96 -6.81 13.84
N GLN A 58 3.45 -7.68 12.98
CA GLN A 58 3.76 -7.59 11.55
C GLN A 58 3.22 -6.30 10.92
N LYS A 59 2.08 -5.82 11.38
CA LYS A 59 1.54 -4.52 10.95
C LYS A 59 2.44 -3.37 11.43
N ASP A 60 2.89 -3.41 12.68
CA ASP A 60 3.81 -2.42 13.23
C ASP A 60 5.15 -2.40 12.48
N ASP A 61 5.67 -3.58 12.10
CA ASP A 61 6.88 -3.69 11.30
C ASP A 61 6.70 -3.04 9.92
N ILE A 62 5.55 -3.25 9.26
CA ILE A 62 5.22 -2.60 7.98
C ILE A 62 5.11 -1.08 8.16
N TYR A 63 4.40 -0.64 9.21
CA TYR A 63 4.27 0.78 9.53
C TYR A 63 5.63 1.45 9.69
N TYR A 64 6.52 0.83 10.48
CA TYR A 64 7.87 1.34 10.68
C TYR A 64 8.64 1.50 9.37
N VAL A 65 8.63 0.47 8.51
CA VAL A 65 9.34 0.52 7.22
C VAL A 65 8.71 1.56 6.29
N CYS A 66 7.39 1.71 6.28
CA CYS A 66 6.73 2.78 5.50
C CYS A 66 7.15 4.19 5.98
N CYS A 67 7.20 4.40 7.31
CA CYS A 67 7.71 5.65 7.88
C CYS A 67 9.19 5.89 7.52
N LEU A 68 10.00 4.85 7.56
CA LEU A 68 11.44 4.94 7.23
C LEU A 68 11.65 5.32 5.76
N MET A 69 10.93 4.70 4.82
CA MET A 69 10.99 5.05 3.39
C MET A 69 10.56 6.51 3.15
N GLU A 70 9.47 6.94 3.79
CA GLU A 70 9.00 8.32 3.73
C GLU A 70 10.03 9.28 4.31
N PHE A 71 10.66 8.94 5.45
CA PHE A 71 11.69 9.77 6.08
C PHE A 71 12.91 9.93 5.17
N ILE A 72 13.42 8.82 4.60
CA ILE A 72 14.55 8.84 3.66
C ILE A 72 14.21 9.73 2.45
N ALA A 73 13.04 9.57 1.86
CA ALA A 73 12.63 10.35 0.69
C ALA A 73 12.61 11.86 0.96
N ARG A 74 12.06 12.28 2.11
CA ARG A 74 12.09 13.70 2.51
C ARG A 74 13.49 14.21 2.77
N LYS A 75 14.30 13.42 3.47
CA LYS A 75 15.66 13.80 3.83
C LYS A 75 16.54 13.98 2.61
N THR A 76 16.45 13.07 1.65
CA THR A 76 17.23 13.07 0.41
C THR A 76 16.55 13.83 -0.74
N LYS A 77 15.37 14.40 -0.53
CA LYS A 77 14.59 15.14 -1.55
C LYS A 77 14.37 14.33 -2.83
N ASN A 78 14.05 13.06 -2.66
CA ASN A 78 13.80 12.13 -3.75
C ASN A 78 12.31 11.78 -3.85
N HIS A 79 11.86 11.39 -5.04
CA HIS A 79 10.61 10.66 -5.18
C HIS A 79 10.66 9.35 -4.41
N ARG A 80 9.55 8.94 -3.81
CA ARG A 80 9.47 7.69 -3.04
C ARG A 80 9.79 6.48 -3.92
N GLN A 81 9.43 6.56 -5.20
CA GLN A 81 9.80 5.56 -6.21
C GLN A 81 11.31 5.42 -6.37
N ASP A 82 12.04 6.54 -6.37
CA ASP A 82 13.49 6.51 -6.54
C ASP A 82 14.17 5.92 -5.30
N VAL A 83 13.68 6.24 -4.10
CA VAL A 83 14.18 5.65 -2.87
C VAL A 83 13.99 4.13 -2.87
N VAL A 84 12.76 3.64 -3.12
CA VAL A 84 12.51 2.19 -3.05
C VAL A 84 13.29 1.38 -4.08
N ARG A 85 13.65 1.96 -5.22
CA ARG A 85 14.48 1.30 -6.25
C ARG A 85 15.88 0.93 -5.79
N HIS A 86 16.39 1.58 -4.73
CA HIS A 86 17.68 1.20 -4.15
C HIS A 86 17.61 -0.09 -3.34
N PHE A 87 16.42 -0.55 -2.96
CA PHE A 87 16.20 -1.73 -2.14
C PHE A 87 15.71 -2.90 -2.98
N THR A 88 16.37 -4.04 -2.83
CA THR A 88 15.81 -5.29 -3.32
C THR A 88 14.70 -5.78 -2.38
N LYS A 89 13.88 -6.72 -2.84
CA LYS A 89 12.89 -7.36 -1.99
C LYS A 89 13.51 -7.96 -0.71
N LYS A 90 14.70 -8.57 -0.83
CA LYS A 90 15.43 -9.13 0.32
C LYS A 90 15.88 -8.06 1.31
N ASP A 91 16.21 -6.88 0.83
CA ASP A 91 16.57 -5.76 1.70
C ASP A 91 15.36 -5.29 2.50
N LEU A 92 14.18 -5.16 1.86
CA LEU A 92 12.95 -4.80 2.56
C LEU A 92 12.50 -5.90 3.54
N GLU A 93 12.62 -7.17 3.18
CA GLU A 93 12.40 -8.28 4.13
C GLU A 93 13.36 -8.19 5.33
N ARG A 94 14.61 -7.77 5.11
CA ARG A 94 15.56 -7.52 6.20
C ARG A 94 15.10 -6.35 7.06
N GLN A 95 14.69 -5.22 6.48
CA GLN A 95 14.20 -4.07 7.24
C GLN A 95 12.96 -4.43 8.07
N LEU A 96 12.01 -5.18 7.52
CA LEU A 96 10.84 -5.68 8.25
C LEU A 96 11.26 -6.53 9.48
N ARG A 97 12.26 -7.41 9.33
CA ARG A 97 12.76 -8.21 10.48
C ARG A 97 13.50 -7.38 11.52
N LEU A 98 14.13 -6.29 11.10
CA LEU A 98 14.89 -5.40 11.99
C LEU A 98 14.02 -4.31 12.62
N ALA A 99 12.78 -4.13 12.16
CA ALA A 99 11.90 -3.05 12.59
C ALA A 99 11.78 -2.98 14.11
N GLU A 100 11.56 -4.11 14.79
CA GLU A 100 11.46 -4.17 16.26
C GLU A 100 12.71 -3.64 16.97
N VAL A 101 13.90 -3.95 16.46
CA VAL A 101 15.17 -3.46 17.04
C VAL A 101 15.37 -1.98 16.70
N ASN A 102 15.08 -1.61 15.47
CA ASN A 102 15.25 -0.25 14.97
C ASN A 102 14.29 0.75 15.63
N HIS A 103 13.16 0.31 16.18
CA HIS A 103 12.31 1.16 17.02
C HIS A 103 13.02 1.76 18.25
N CYS A 104 14.12 1.18 18.69
CA CYS A 104 14.95 1.72 19.78
C CYS A 104 15.89 2.84 19.31
N LEU A 105 16.00 3.08 18.01
CA LEU A 105 16.84 4.10 17.39
C LEU A 105 16.00 5.22 16.80
N SER A 106 16.59 6.38 16.58
CA SER A 106 15.89 7.44 15.85
C SER A 106 15.82 7.14 14.35
N PHE A 107 14.81 7.69 13.67
CA PHE A 107 14.74 7.60 12.21
C PHE A 107 15.97 8.19 11.53
N GLU A 108 16.55 9.26 12.12
CA GLU A 108 17.77 9.88 11.62
C GLU A 108 18.92 8.90 11.56
N GLN A 109 19.17 8.15 12.65
CA GLN A 109 20.29 7.20 12.71
C GLN A 109 20.10 6.09 11.68
N VAL A 110 18.95 5.44 11.67
CA VAL A 110 18.68 4.33 10.75
C VAL A 110 18.70 4.81 9.29
N SER A 111 18.13 6.01 9.02
CA SER A 111 18.13 6.56 7.67
C SER A 111 19.53 6.92 7.18
N ASP A 112 20.40 7.46 8.05
CA ASP A 112 21.78 7.79 7.66
C ASP A 112 22.56 6.55 7.26
N GLU A 113 22.45 5.47 8.04
CA GLU A 113 23.06 4.19 7.72
C GLU A 113 22.57 3.65 6.36
N LEU A 114 21.25 3.69 6.11
CA LEU A 114 20.68 3.20 4.85
C LEU A 114 21.06 4.09 3.65
N ILE A 115 21.08 5.40 3.82
CA ILE A 115 21.48 6.34 2.77
C ILE A 115 22.95 6.06 2.37
N GLU A 116 23.84 5.83 3.34
CA GLU A 116 25.23 5.51 3.10
C GLU A 116 25.40 4.12 2.45
N ASP A 117 24.77 3.08 3.03
CA ASP A 117 24.87 1.70 2.56
C ASP A 117 24.38 1.53 1.12
N TYR A 118 23.23 2.14 0.80
CA TYR A 118 22.62 2.06 -0.52
C TYR A 118 23.02 3.18 -1.46
N LYS A 119 23.89 4.10 -1.01
CA LYS A 119 24.42 5.22 -1.80
C LYS A 119 23.33 6.08 -2.43
N ILE A 120 22.28 6.36 -1.64
CA ILE A 120 21.16 7.18 -2.09
C ILE A 120 21.67 8.64 -2.19
N GLN A 121 21.63 9.20 -3.39
CA GLN A 121 22.05 10.58 -3.64
C GLN A 121 20.89 11.53 -3.39
N ASP A 122 21.21 12.79 -3.04
CA ASP A 122 20.20 13.83 -2.92
C ASP A 122 19.57 14.16 -4.27
N GLY A 123 18.26 14.26 -4.28
CA GLY A 123 17.45 14.68 -5.41
C GLY A 123 17.01 16.14 -5.31
N MET A 124 15.95 16.49 -6.06
CA MET A 124 15.40 17.85 -6.12
C MET A 124 13.89 17.89 -5.81
N PHE A 125 13.30 16.80 -5.40
CA PHE A 125 11.87 16.72 -5.08
C PHE A 125 11.61 17.07 -3.61
N ASP A 126 11.58 18.36 -3.30
CA ASP A 126 11.50 18.90 -1.94
C ASP A 126 10.07 19.25 -1.54
N THR A 127 9.24 18.25 -1.32
CA THR A 127 7.83 18.42 -0.97
C THR A 127 7.60 19.09 0.40
N VAL A 128 8.61 19.09 1.27
CA VAL A 128 8.53 19.69 2.60
C VAL A 128 8.69 21.22 2.50
N ASN A 129 9.74 21.70 1.82
CA ASN A 129 10.00 23.13 1.69
C ASN A 129 9.08 23.82 0.67
N GLU A 130 8.52 23.06 -0.29
CA GLU A 130 7.57 23.57 -1.27
C GLU A 130 6.12 23.61 -0.76
N CYS A 131 5.86 22.99 0.40
CA CYS A 131 4.54 22.99 1.02
C CYS A 131 4.17 24.39 1.51
N ARG A 132 2.96 24.86 1.17
CA ARG A 132 2.39 26.14 1.58
C ARG A 132 1.57 26.07 2.86
N TYR A 133 1.34 24.87 3.34
CA TYR A 133 0.51 24.55 4.48
C TYR A 133 1.32 23.85 5.57
N GLU A 134 0.67 23.36 6.59
CA GLU A 134 1.29 22.50 7.59
C GLU A 134 1.70 21.17 6.96
N VAL A 135 2.99 20.85 7.05
CA VAL A 135 3.53 19.59 6.50
C VAL A 135 3.04 18.42 7.36
N PRO A 136 2.40 17.41 6.79
CA PRO A 136 1.98 16.24 7.57
C PRO A 136 3.20 15.52 8.15
N SER A 137 3.03 14.91 9.33
CA SER A 137 4.13 14.16 9.95
C SER A 137 4.52 12.95 9.10
N VAL A 138 5.77 12.52 9.22
CA VAL A 138 6.24 11.27 8.58
C VAL A 138 5.39 10.10 9.02
N THR A 139 5.03 10.06 10.29
CA THR A 139 4.23 9.00 10.90
C THR A 139 2.80 8.96 10.37
N SER A 140 2.17 10.12 10.11
CA SER A 140 0.83 10.17 9.50
C SER A 140 0.84 9.64 8.07
N ILE A 141 1.84 10.00 7.28
CA ILE A 141 1.99 9.51 5.90
C ILE A 141 2.39 8.03 5.90
N GLY A 142 3.27 7.61 6.81
CA GLY A 142 3.64 6.20 6.97
C GLY A 142 2.45 5.30 7.31
N MET A 143 1.51 5.79 8.13
CA MET A 143 0.25 5.07 8.43
C MET A 143 -0.62 4.91 7.17
N LEU A 144 -0.73 5.96 6.36
CA LEU A 144 -1.47 5.90 5.10
C LEU A 144 -0.85 4.88 4.14
N TYR A 145 0.47 4.87 4.00
CA TYR A 145 1.16 3.85 3.19
C TYR A 145 0.98 2.44 3.75
N GLN A 146 1.05 2.26 5.07
CA GLN A 146 0.77 0.97 5.70
C GLN A 146 -0.62 0.45 5.33
N GLU A 147 -1.66 1.28 5.42
CA GLU A 147 -3.03 0.91 5.07
C GLU A 147 -3.13 0.47 3.60
N LEU A 148 -2.47 1.19 2.69
CA LEU A 148 -2.42 0.83 1.27
C LEU A 148 -1.68 -0.49 1.05
N VAL A 149 -0.52 -0.68 1.68
CA VAL A 149 0.25 -1.95 1.60
C VAL A 149 -0.59 -3.11 2.08
N LEU A 150 -1.22 -3.00 3.25
CA LEU A 150 -2.08 -4.05 3.82
C LEU A 150 -3.29 -4.38 2.92
N ALA A 151 -3.79 -3.38 2.19
CA ALA A 151 -4.95 -3.55 1.32
C ALA A 151 -4.62 -4.22 -0.02
N ILE A 152 -3.35 -4.14 -0.50
CA ILE A 152 -2.96 -4.59 -1.85
C ILE A 152 -1.94 -5.71 -1.86
N MET A 153 -1.18 -5.93 -0.78
CA MET A 153 -0.09 -6.90 -0.76
C MET A 153 -0.55 -8.31 -1.16
N PRO A 154 0.20 -9.00 -2.03
CA PRO A 154 -0.14 -10.34 -2.45
C PRO A 154 0.21 -11.36 -1.35
N GLU A 155 -0.72 -12.27 -1.03
CA GLU A 155 -0.48 -13.45 -0.18
C GLU A 155 0.32 -13.16 1.13
N GLU A 156 0.04 -12.01 1.77
CA GLU A 156 0.75 -11.55 2.98
C GLU A 156 2.26 -11.24 2.75
N ASP A 157 2.66 -10.98 1.50
CA ASP A 157 4.01 -10.57 1.14
C ASP A 157 4.19 -9.05 1.31
N ALA A 158 4.49 -8.64 2.53
CA ALA A 158 4.64 -7.24 2.90
C ALA A 158 5.75 -6.53 2.13
N ALA A 159 6.89 -7.20 1.89
CA ALA A 159 8.00 -6.61 1.15
C ALA A 159 7.61 -6.30 -0.30
N GLN A 160 6.88 -7.22 -0.95
CA GLN A 160 6.35 -6.96 -2.30
C GLN A 160 5.30 -5.85 -2.28
N GLY A 161 4.40 -5.85 -1.30
CA GLY A 161 3.40 -4.79 -1.16
C GLY A 161 4.02 -3.40 -0.99
N ILE A 162 5.13 -3.29 -0.23
CA ILE A 162 5.88 -2.04 -0.10
C ILE A 162 6.48 -1.64 -1.45
N ILE A 163 7.12 -2.55 -2.18
CA ILE A 163 7.66 -2.26 -3.51
C ILE A 163 6.55 -1.77 -4.44
N ASP A 164 5.43 -2.46 -4.48
CA ASP A 164 4.33 -2.16 -5.39
C ASP A 164 3.73 -0.76 -5.13
N ILE A 165 3.48 -0.42 -3.87
CA ILE A 165 2.97 0.91 -3.51
C ILE A 165 4.01 2.00 -3.76
N PHE A 166 5.23 1.84 -3.24
CA PHE A 166 6.25 2.89 -3.33
C PHE A 166 6.77 3.09 -4.76
N SER A 167 6.64 2.11 -5.65
CA SER A 167 6.98 2.25 -7.08
C SER A 167 5.84 2.80 -7.92
N SER A 168 4.66 3.05 -7.34
CA SER A 168 3.50 3.50 -8.08
C SER A 168 3.36 5.02 -8.11
N PHE A 169 2.56 5.53 -9.05
CA PHE A 169 2.23 6.95 -9.17
C PHE A 169 1.57 7.54 -7.92
N ILE A 170 0.90 6.69 -7.12
CA ILE A 170 0.11 7.13 -5.97
C ILE A 170 0.97 7.83 -4.91
N THR A 171 2.26 7.51 -4.84
CA THR A 171 3.16 8.13 -3.88
C THR A 171 3.47 9.59 -4.20
N ASP A 172 3.55 9.96 -5.46
CA ASP A 172 3.73 11.34 -5.88
C ASP A 172 2.47 12.17 -5.60
N GLU A 173 1.28 11.58 -5.85
CA GLU A 173 0.00 12.20 -5.52
C GLU A 173 -0.16 12.43 -4.00
N ILE A 174 0.19 11.44 -3.18
CA ILE A 174 0.18 11.55 -1.71
C ILE A 174 1.21 12.57 -1.23
N SER A 175 2.34 12.68 -1.92
CA SER A 175 3.46 13.56 -1.54
C SER A 175 3.27 15.01 -1.96
N ASP A 176 2.30 15.34 -2.80
CA ASP A 176 1.90 16.71 -3.04
C ASP A 176 1.15 17.26 -1.83
N PHE A 177 1.90 17.76 -0.84
CA PHE A 177 1.35 18.33 0.39
C PHE A 177 0.62 19.66 0.16
N ASN A 178 0.61 20.20 -1.05
CA ASN A 178 -0.22 21.33 -1.45
C ASN A 178 -1.62 20.90 -1.91
N SER A 179 -1.83 19.60 -2.09
CA SER A 179 -3.13 18.98 -2.36
C SER A 179 -3.77 18.45 -1.07
N ASN A 180 -4.99 17.96 -1.15
CA ASN A 180 -5.67 17.27 -0.05
C ASN A 180 -5.68 15.74 -0.21
N VAL A 181 -4.90 15.20 -1.13
CA VAL A 181 -4.91 13.77 -1.47
C VAL A 181 -4.54 12.91 -0.26
N TYR A 182 -3.55 13.33 0.53
CA TYR A 182 -3.12 12.59 1.72
C TYR A 182 -4.14 12.58 2.88
N TYR A 183 -5.20 13.39 2.81
CA TYR A 183 -6.35 13.36 3.73
C TYR A 183 -7.53 12.54 3.21
N THR A 184 -7.44 12.02 2.00
CA THR A 184 -8.55 11.26 1.41
C THR A 184 -8.68 9.88 2.06
N ASN A 185 -9.86 9.29 1.89
CA ASN A 185 -10.10 7.95 2.40
C ASN A 185 -9.12 6.94 1.77
N PRO A 186 -8.44 6.09 2.55
CA PRO A 186 -7.53 5.06 2.04
C PRO A 186 -8.16 4.15 0.99
N ASP A 187 -9.46 3.85 1.08
CA ASP A 187 -10.16 3.08 0.04
C ASP A 187 -10.22 3.81 -1.31
N TYR A 188 -10.34 5.14 -1.31
CA TYR A 188 -10.26 5.94 -2.54
C TYR A 188 -8.88 5.82 -3.18
N LEU A 189 -7.82 5.93 -2.38
CA LEU A 189 -6.45 5.77 -2.85
C LEU A 189 -6.17 4.35 -3.35
N ARG A 190 -6.66 3.34 -2.63
CA ARG A 190 -6.58 1.94 -3.05
C ARG A 190 -7.27 1.72 -4.40
N CYS A 191 -8.48 2.24 -4.57
CA CYS A 191 -9.20 2.13 -5.84
C CYS A 191 -8.48 2.88 -6.96
N SER A 192 -7.93 4.08 -6.69
CA SER A 192 -7.11 4.83 -7.64
C SER A 192 -5.87 4.05 -8.05
N TYR A 193 -5.17 3.43 -7.11
CA TYR A 193 -4.04 2.56 -7.38
C TYR A 193 -4.40 1.40 -8.32
N LEU A 194 -5.51 0.71 -8.04
CA LEU A 194 -5.99 -0.42 -8.85
C LEU A 194 -6.41 -0.01 -10.27
N GLU A 195 -6.93 1.21 -10.45
CA GLU A 195 -7.28 1.77 -11.76
C GLU A 195 -6.07 2.36 -12.51
N GLY A 196 -4.92 2.48 -11.84
CA GLY A 196 -3.70 3.06 -12.41
C GLY A 196 -3.76 4.57 -12.63
N LYS A 197 -4.73 5.26 -12.03
CA LYS A 197 -4.93 6.73 -12.08
C LYS A 197 -5.79 7.21 -10.93
N MET A 198 -5.69 8.50 -10.59
CA MET A 198 -6.60 9.09 -9.63
C MET A 198 -8.05 9.03 -10.15
N LEU A 199 -8.96 8.62 -9.28
CA LEU A 199 -10.40 8.62 -9.58
C LEU A 199 -10.94 10.05 -9.60
N ALA A 200 -11.89 10.31 -10.49
CA ALA A 200 -12.55 11.63 -10.61
C ALA A 200 -13.71 11.76 -9.61
#